data_95ed88e5de7539530338dd0b7ce04e55
#
_entry.id   95ed88e5de7539530338dd0b7ce04e55
#
_cell.length_a   1.000
_cell.length_b   1.000
_cell.length_c   1.000
_cell.angle_alpha   90.00
_cell.angle_beta   90.00
_cell.angle_gamma   90.00
#
_symmetry.space_group_name_H-M   'P 1'
#
loop_
_entity.id
_entity.type
_entity.pdbx_description
1 polymer ?
#
loop_
_entity_poly.entity_id
_entity_poly.type
_entity_poly.pdbx_seq_one_letter_code
_entity_poly.pdbx_strand_id
1 'polypeptide(L)'
;MSDLDEAKQKLSEMVRSMNPQLVCKIPEATANGFFQITITNNEKTLHLPLSEDDLFDFVEDPSRMKQIRGKMEQLIRDLRA
;
A
#
# COMPACT_ATOMS: atom_id res chain seq x y z
N MET A 1 -15.23 12.59 5.09
CA MET A 1 -14.30 11.60 4.53
C MET A 1 -14.29 10.37 5.42
N SER A 2 -14.22 9.19 4.85
CA SER A 2 -14.14 7.97 5.63
C SER A 2 -12.71 7.73 6.10
N ASP A 3 -12.57 7.01 7.21
CA ASP A 3 -11.25 6.61 7.71
C ASP A 3 -10.50 5.76 6.69
N LEU A 4 -11.23 5.03 5.87
CA LEU A 4 -10.66 4.19 4.82
C LEU A 4 -10.02 5.04 3.73
N ASP A 5 -10.66 6.13 3.32
CA ASP A 5 -10.09 7.04 2.32
C ASP A 5 -8.80 7.67 2.83
N GLU A 6 -8.77 8.05 4.10
CA GLU A 6 -7.57 8.58 4.73
C GLU A 6 -6.44 7.54 4.73
N ALA A 7 -6.76 6.30 5.06
CA ALA A 7 -5.79 5.22 5.06
C ALA A 7 -5.21 4.98 3.67
N LYS A 8 -6.06 4.99 2.64
CA LYS A 8 -5.63 4.83 1.26
C LYS A 8 -4.70 5.96 0.83
N GLN A 9 -5.05 7.19 1.20
CA GLN A 9 -4.24 8.35 0.86
C GLN A 9 -2.86 8.27 1.52
N LYS A 10 -2.81 7.91 2.80
CA LYS A 10 -1.54 7.78 3.53
C LYS A 10 -0.66 6.69 2.95
N LEU A 11 -1.25 5.57 2.56
CA LEU A 11 -0.51 4.49 1.93
C LEU A 11 0.09 4.92 0.61
N SER A 12 -0.67 5.60 -0.21
CA SER A 12 -0.21 6.12 -1.49
C SER A 12 0.93 7.14 -1.32
N GLU A 13 0.80 8.02 -0.35
CA GLU A 13 1.84 9.01 -0.03
C GLU A 13 3.11 8.32 0.46
N MET A 14 2.99 7.27 1.26
CA MET A 14 4.14 6.51 1.74
C MET A 14 4.91 5.87 0.59
N VAL A 15 4.22 5.26 -0.35
CA VAL A 15 4.85 4.65 -1.53
C VAL A 15 5.58 5.72 -2.36
N ARG A 16 4.91 6.84 -2.57
CA ARG A 16 5.50 7.96 -3.33
C ARG A 16 6.72 8.53 -2.62
N SER A 17 6.69 8.58 -1.29
CA SER A 17 7.82 9.02 -0.48
C SER A 17 9.03 8.10 -0.63
N MET A 18 8.79 6.80 -0.76
CA MET A 18 9.87 5.82 -0.95
C MET A 18 10.46 5.91 -2.34
N ASN A 19 9.62 6.08 -3.35
CA ASN A 19 10.06 6.19 -4.74
C ASN A 19 9.00 6.94 -5.55
N PRO A 20 9.26 8.21 -5.93
CA PRO A 20 8.27 9.01 -6.64
C PRO A 20 7.96 8.53 -8.05
N GLN A 21 8.75 7.61 -8.60
CA GLN A 21 8.49 7.03 -9.92
C GLN A 21 7.47 5.90 -9.88
N LEU A 22 7.16 5.39 -8.70
CA LEU A 22 6.17 4.32 -8.55
C LEU A 22 4.76 4.88 -8.58
N VAL A 23 3.87 4.10 -9.19
CA VAL A 23 2.44 4.38 -9.18
C VAL A 23 1.76 3.36 -8.27
N CYS A 24 1.06 3.85 -7.26
CA CYS A 24 0.30 3.02 -6.35
C CYS A 24 -1.18 3.20 -6.65
N LYS A 25 -1.85 2.10 -6.98
CA LYS A 25 -3.29 2.09 -7.22
C LYS A 25 -3.99 1.27 -6.17
N ILE A 26 -5.01 1.84 -5.57
CA ILE A 26 -5.80 1.18 -4.54
C ILE A 26 -7.23 1.07 -5.05
N PRO A 27 -7.78 -0.16 -5.19
CA PRO A 27 -9.14 -0.31 -5.68
C PRO A 27 -10.15 0.23 -4.68
N GLU A 28 -11.33 0.59 -5.17
CA GLU A 28 -12.40 1.10 -4.31
C GLU A 28 -13.10 0.00 -3.52
N ALA A 29 -13.04 -1.23 -4.01
CA ALA A 29 -13.73 -2.36 -3.40
C ALA A 29 -12.78 -3.53 -3.15
N THR A 30 -13.12 -4.33 -2.14
CA THR A 30 -12.36 -5.53 -1.82
C THR A 30 -12.74 -6.68 -2.75
N ALA A 31 -11.77 -7.56 -2.98
CA ALA A 31 -12.02 -8.87 -3.60
C ALA A 31 -11.62 -9.92 -2.56
N ASN A 32 -12.56 -10.79 -2.21
CA ASN A 32 -12.36 -11.81 -1.17
C ASN A 32 -11.91 -11.24 0.19
N GLY A 33 -12.38 -10.04 0.53
CA GLY A 33 -12.05 -9.38 1.79
C GLY A 33 -10.74 -8.63 1.81
N PHE A 34 -10.05 -8.53 0.67
CA PHE A 34 -8.77 -7.84 0.57
C PHE A 34 -8.78 -6.80 -0.53
N PHE A 35 -8.13 -5.68 -0.27
CA PHE A 35 -7.79 -4.71 -1.31
C PHE A 35 -6.50 -5.16 -2.00
N GLN A 36 -6.54 -5.33 -3.30
CA GLN A 36 -5.36 -5.67 -4.10
C GLN A 36 -4.62 -4.38 -4.46
N ILE A 37 -3.73 -3.97 -3.59
CA ILE A 37 -2.94 -2.76 -3.82
C ILE A 37 -1.96 -3.05 -4.96
N THR A 38 -1.97 -2.24 -6.00
CA THR A 38 -1.11 -2.41 -7.16
C THR A 38 -0.01 -1.36 -7.13
N ILE A 39 1.24 -1.80 -7.20
CA ILE A 39 2.41 -0.94 -7.27
C ILE A 39 3.11 -1.23 -8.59
N THR A 40 3.23 -0.21 -9.43
CA THR A 40 3.74 -0.37 -10.78
C THR A 40 4.91 0.59 -11.02
N ASN A 41 5.96 0.07 -11.64
CA ASN A 41 6.95 0.90 -12.31
C ASN A 41 6.82 0.67 -13.82
N ASN A 42 7.75 1.21 -14.62
CA ASN A 42 7.64 1.12 -16.08
C ASN A 42 7.67 -0.31 -16.64
N GLU A 43 8.18 -1.26 -15.89
CA GLU A 43 8.41 -2.62 -16.39
C GLU A 43 7.68 -3.71 -15.61
N LYS A 44 7.43 -3.48 -14.33
CA LYS A 44 6.88 -4.52 -13.45
C LYS A 44 5.71 -4.02 -12.66
N THR A 45 4.80 -4.93 -12.34
CA THR A 45 3.64 -4.68 -11.49
C THR A 45 3.65 -5.66 -10.34
N LEU A 46 3.51 -5.15 -9.13
CA LEU A 46 3.38 -5.96 -7.92
C LEU A 46 2.02 -5.73 -7.28
N HIS A 47 1.54 -6.75 -6.60
CA HIS A 47 0.29 -6.70 -5.87
C HIS A 47 0.54 -6.96 -4.39
N LEU A 48 -0.05 -6.13 -3.53
CA LEU A 48 -0.01 -6.31 -2.09
C LEU A 48 -1.45 -6.40 -1.58
N PRO A 49 -1.89 -7.57 -1.12
CA PRO A 49 -3.22 -7.69 -0.55
C PRO A 49 -3.24 -7.15 0.88
N LEU A 50 -4.16 -6.24 1.15
CA LEU A 50 -4.38 -5.70 2.49
C LEU A 50 -5.86 -5.78 2.83
N SER A 51 -6.19 -6.28 4.00
CA SER A 51 -7.56 -6.28 4.48
C SER A 51 -7.97 -4.87 4.89
N GLU A 52 -9.27 -4.65 5.02
CA GLU A 52 -9.80 -3.39 5.52
C GLU A 52 -9.24 -3.08 6.92
N ASP A 53 -9.17 -4.10 7.79
CA ASP A 53 -8.61 -3.96 9.12
C ASP A 53 -7.13 -3.57 9.07
N ASP A 54 -6.37 -4.12 8.15
CA ASP A 54 -4.97 -3.76 7.97
C ASP A 54 -4.80 -2.28 7.61
N LEU A 55 -5.69 -1.76 6.78
CA LEU A 55 -5.66 -0.36 6.41
C LEU A 55 -6.00 0.56 7.58
N PHE A 56 -7.00 0.19 8.38
CA PHE A 56 -7.35 0.95 9.58
C PHE A 56 -6.20 0.93 10.58
N ASP A 57 -5.62 -0.23 10.83
CA ASP A 57 -4.49 -0.38 11.73
C ASP A 57 -3.26 0.40 11.24
N PHE A 58 -3.05 0.45 9.94
CA PHE A 58 -1.98 1.24 9.34
C PHE A 58 -2.01 2.70 9.76
N VAL A 59 -3.21 3.27 9.90
CA VAL A 59 -3.37 4.66 10.31
C VAL A 59 -3.27 4.82 11.83
N GLU A 60 -3.88 3.90 12.58
CA GLU A 60 -4.06 4.04 14.01
C GLU A 60 -2.94 3.42 14.86
N ASP A 61 -2.29 2.38 14.35
CA ASP A 61 -1.27 1.63 15.09
C ASP A 61 0.11 1.85 14.48
N PRO A 62 1.02 2.56 15.17
CA PRO A 62 2.37 2.78 14.64
C PRO A 62 3.14 1.50 14.37
N SER A 63 2.92 0.45 15.17
CA SER A 63 3.57 -0.84 14.95
C SER A 63 3.13 -1.49 13.65
N ARG A 64 1.83 -1.40 13.37
CA ARG A 64 1.27 -1.94 12.15
C ARG A 64 1.74 -1.14 10.92
N MET A 65 1.77 0.17 11.04
CA MET A 65 2.32 1.03 9.99
C MET A 65 3.74 0.63 9.64
N LYS A 66 4.56 0.38 10.65
CA LYS A 66 5.94 -0.03 10.47
C LYS A 66 6.06 -1.37 9.76
N GLN A 67 5.19 -2.34 10.10
CA GLN A 67 5.16 -3.64 9.44
C GLN A 67 4.79 -3.52 7.96
N ILE A 68 3.75 -2.75 7.67
CA ILE A 68 3.30 -2.55 6.29
C ILE A 68 4.36 -1.82 5.48
N ARG A 69 4.99 -0.83 6.08
CA ARG A 69 6.09 -0.11 5.45
C ARG A 69 7.24 -1.04 5.11
N GLY A 70 7.58 -1.95 6.02
CA GLY A 70 8.64 -2.94 5.79
C GLY A 70 8.32 -3.84 4.61
N LYS A 71 7.07 -4.30 4.50
CA LYS A 71 6.63 -5.10 3.35
C LYS A 71 6.72 -4.30 2.05
N MET A 72 6.31 -3.03 2.07
CA MET A 72 6.41 -2.16 0.90
C MET A 72 7.84 -1.97 0.47
N GLU A 73 8.75 -1.73 1.41
CA GLU A 73 10.17 -1.57 1.11
C GLU A 73 10.73 -2.82 0.45
N GLN A 74 10.35 -3.99 0.93
CA GLN A 74 10.79 -5.25 0.36
C GLN A 74 10.29 -5.41 -1.08
N LEU A 75 9.01 -5.12 -1.32
CA LEU A 75 8.43 -5.19 -2.66
C LEU A 75 9.11 -4.22 -3.63
N ILE A 76 9.41 -3.02 -3.16
CA ILE A 76 10.07 -2.00 -3.98
C ILE A 76 11.50 -2.44 -4.34
N ARG A 77 12.20 -3.08 -3.41
CA ARG A 77 13.51 -3.65 -3.69
C ARG A 77 13.43 -4.75 -4.74
N ASP A 78 12.40 -5.59 -4.65
CA ASP A 78 12.19 -6.66 -5.62
C ASP A 78 11.92 -6.11 -7.02
N LEU A 79 11.24 -4.95 -7.10
CA LEU A 79 11.01 -4.28 -8.37
C LEU A 79 12.29 -3.79 -9.02
N ARG A 80 13.28 -3.45 -8.23
CA ARG A 80 14.57 -2.95 -8.73
C ARG A 80 15.53 -4.06 -9.13
N ALA A 81 15.32 -5.22 -8.59
CA ALA A 81 16.23 -6.36 -8.83
C ALA A 81 16.09 -6.96 -10.23
#